data_c8882002cd49a6495211a948580b49a8
#
_entry.id   c8882002cd49a6495211a948580b49a8
#
_cell.length_a   1.000
_cell.length_b   1.000
_cell.length_c   1.000
_cell.angle_alpha   90.00
_cell.angle_beta   90.00
_cell.angle_gamma   90.00
#
_symmetry.space_group_name_H-M   'P 1'
#
loop_
_entity.id
_entity.type
_entity.pdbx_description
1 polymer ?
#
loop_
_entity_poly.entity_id
_entity_poly.type
_entity_poly.pdbx_seq_one_letter_code
_entity_poly.pdbx_strand_id
1 'polypeptide(L)'
;MGANGAGKTTLMRMLCAVLESTSGEVLLDGKEVTSMGADYRNVLGYLPQDFGYYPNYTAVEFLMYIAALKGIPKNVAKKRVTELLEVVDLSHVANKKVKTFSGGMKQRVGIAQALLNNPKILILDEPTAGLDPKERVRFRNLLSEYAGDKIVILSTHIVSDIEAIADEVLLMKKGKVI
;
A
#
# COMPACT_ATOMS: atom_id res chain seq x y z
N MET A 1 10.80 -8.70 -6.83
CA MET A 1 12.05 -8.43 -6.09
C MET A 1 13.15 -7.98 -7.05
N GLY A 2 14.14 -7.18 -6.62
CA GLY A 2 15.24 -6.73 -7.50
C GLY A 2 16.02 -5.55 -6.90
N ALA A 3 17.22 -5.31 -7.44
CA ALA A 3 18.07 -4.19 -7.01
C ALA A 3 17.42 -2.82 -7.30
N ASN A 4 17.98 -1.75 -6.71
CA ASN A 4 17.57 -0.39 -7.05
C ASN A 4 17.80 -0.13 -8.55
N GLY A 5 16.84 0.53 -9.20
CA GLY A 5 16.88 0.75 -10.64
C GLY A 5 16.46 -0.45 -11.52
N ALA A 6 16.04 -1.58 -10.92
CA ALA A 6 15.57 -2.74 -11.69
C ALA A 6 14.23 -2.53 -12.42
N GLY A 7 13.49 -1.45 -12.13
CA GLY A 7 12.18 -1.14 -12.73
C GLY A 7 10.98 -1.47 -11.86
N LYS A 8 11.17 -1.87 -10.59
CA LYS A 8 10.08 -2.27 -9.67
C LYS A 8 9.00 -1.19 -9.54
N THR A 9 9.38 0.02 -9.14
CA THR A 9 8.44 1.15 -8.96
C THR A 9 7.71 1.50 -10.27
N THR A 10 8.39 1.42 -11.42
CA THR A 10 7.76 1.64 -12.73
C THR A 10 6.67 0.60 -12.99
N LEU A 11 6.97 -0.68 -12.76
CA LEU A 11 5.99 -1.75 -12.88
C LEU A 11 4.81 -1.54 -11.91
N MET A 12 5.08 -1.23 -10.62
CA MET A 12 4.02 -0.97 -9.64
C MET A 12 3.09 0.16 -10.09
N ARG A 13 3.65 1.25 -10.63
CA ARG A 13 2.85 2.38 -11.15
C ARG A 13 2.00 2.00 -12.35
N MET A 14 2.49 1.15 -13.25
CA MET A 14 1.70 0.62 -14.38
C MET A 14 0.57 -0.28 -13.86
N LEU A 15 0.87 -1.18 -12.94
CA LEU A 15 -0.15 -2.03 -12.29
C LEU A 15 -1.22 -1.20 -11.57
N CYS A 16 -0.88 -0.05 -11.03
CA CYS A 16 -1.85 0.86 -10.38
C CYS A 16 -2.61 1.77 -11.35
N ALA A 17 -2.41 1.65 -12.66
CA ALA A 17 -2.93 2.57 -13.68
C ALA A 17 -2.57 4.05 -13.43
N VAL A 18 -1.40 4.30 -12.80
CA VAL A 18 -0.83 5.63 -12.56
C VAL A 18 0.13 6.02 -13.69
N LEU A 19 0.72 5.02 -14.34
CA LEU A 19 1.61 5.17 -15.50
C LEU A 19 1.10 4.28 -16.62
N GLU A 20 0.94 4.84 -17.80
CA GLU A 20 0.58 4.09 -19.01
C GLU A 20 1.81 3.34 -19.56
N SER A 21 1.59 2.11 -20.03
CA SER A 21 2.62 1.35 -20.73
C SER A 21 2.82 1.88 -22.16
N THR A 22 4.05 1.91 -22.65
CA THR A 22 4.35 2.25 -24.06
C THR A 22 3.83 1.19 -25.03
N SER A 23 3.76 -0.07 -24.56
CA SER A 23 3.24 -1.23 -25.30
C SER A 23 2.80 -2.30 -24.33
N GLY A 24 1.91 -3.19 -24.78
CA GLY A 24 1.30 -4.21 -23.92
C GLY A 24 0.18 -3.65 -23.05
N GLU A 25 -0.45 -4.49 -22.28
CA GLU A 25 -1.66 -4.22 -21.49
C GLU A 25 -1.51 -4.78 -20.07
N VAL A 26 -2.18 -4.14 -19.12
CA VAL A 26 -2.39 -4.68 -17.77
C VAL A 26 -3.85 -5.06 -17.65
N LEU A 27 -4.12 -6.34 -17.42
CA LEU A 27 -5.48 -6.86 -17.38
C LEU A 27 -5.84 -7.35 -15.98
N LEU A 28 -7.08 -7.06 -15.56
CA LEU A 28 -7.75 -7.66 -14.42
C LEU A 28 -9.00 -8.39 -14.93
N ASP A 29 -9.07 -9.70 -14.75
CA ASP A 29 -10.15 -10.55 -15.24
C ASP A 29 -10.46 -10.32 -16.74
N GLY A 30 -9.40 -10.15 -17.54
CA GLY A 30 -9.49 -9.94 -18.99
C GLY A 30 -9.89 -8.52 -19.43
N LYS A 31 -10.01 -7.57 -18.49
CA LYS A 31 -10.31 -6.15 -18.77
C LYS A 31 -9.09 -5.29 -18.51
N GLU A 32 -8.80 -4.38 -19.41
CA GLU A 32 -7.70 -3.44 -19.25
C GLU A 32 -7.95 -2.49 -18.08
N VAL A 33 -7.00 -2.43 -17.12
CA VAL A 33 -7.15 -1.65 -15.87
C VAL A 33 -7.32 -0.15 -16.10
N THR A 34 -6.70 0.40 -17.15
CA THR A 34 -6.83 1.82 -17.52
C THR A 34 -8.25 2.17 -17.96
N SER A 35 -8.95 1.24 -18.62
CA SER A 35 -10.34 1.42 -19.07
C SER A 35 -11.36 1.26 -17.94
N MET A 36 -11.02 0.56 -16.85
CA MET A 36 -11.94 0.30 -15.72
C MET A 36 -12.20 1.54 -14.85
N GLY A 37 -11.30 2.52 -14.85
CA GLY A 37 -11.50 3.78 -14.16
C GLY A 37 -11.77 3.64 -12.65
N ALA A 38 -12.96 4.05 -12.21
CA ALA A 38 -13.34 4.00 -10.79
C ALA A 38 -13.48 2.58 -10.26
N ASP A 39 -13.92 1.63 -11.07
CA ASP A 39 -14.13 0.23 -10.65
C ASP A 39 -12.79 -0.41 -10.25
N TYR A 40 -11.72 -0.16 -11.01
CA TYR A 40 -10.39 -0.61 -10.63
C TYR A 40 -9.91 0.05 -9.34
N ARG A 41 -10.06 1.38 -9.21
CA ARG A 41 -9.65 2.10 -7.99
C ARG A 41 -10.40 1.64 -6.73
N ASN A 42 -11.62 1.17 -6.88
CA ASN A 42 -12.42 0.65 -5.76
C ASN A 42 -11.88 -0.68 -5.21
N VAL A 43 -11.25 -1.49 -6.04
CA VAL A 43 -10.66 -2.77 -5.63
C VAL A 43 -9.17 -2.69 -5.33
N LEU A 44 -8.54 -1.53 -5.60
CA LEU A 44 -7.11 -1.30 -5.44
C LEU A 44 -6.78 -0.56 -4.14
N GLY A 45 -5.81 -1.07 -3.39
CA GLY A 45 -5.04 -0.34 -2.39
C GLY A 45 -3.61 -0.13 -2.87
N TYR A 46 -3.10 1.08 -2.77
CA TYR A 46 -1.74 1.39 -3.20
C TYR A 46 -0.97 2.18 -2.15
N LEU A 47 0.21 1.69 -1.81
CA LEU A 47 1.20 2.42 -1.02
C LEU A 47 2.43 2.66 -1.90
N PRO A 48 2.65 3.88 -2.40
CA PRO A 48 3.87 4.23 -3.12
C PRO A 48 5.08 4.29 -2.17
N GLN A 49 6.27 4.17 -2.70
CA GLN A 49 7.54 4.27 -1.95
C GLN A 49 7.60 5.59 -1.16
N ASP A 50 7.22 6.70 -1.80
CA ASP A 50 7.08 8.00 -1.16
C ASP A 50 5.60 8.39 -1.19
N PHE A 51 4.87 8.13 -0.11
CA PHE A 51 3.49 8.57 -0.04
C PHE A 51 3.40 10.00 0.52
N GLY A 52 2.64 10.84 -0.18
CA GLY A 52 2.35 12.20 0.25
C GLY A 52 1.38 12.21 1.44
N TYR A 53 1.68 13.01 2.46
CA TYR A 53 0.77 13.27 3.56
C TYR A 53 0.71 14.76 3.88
N TYR A 54 -0.38 15.20 4.52
CA TYR A 54 -0.52 16.58 4.98
C TYR A 54 0.10 16.72 6.37
N PRO A 55 1.24 17.42 6.52
CA PRO A 55 2.02 17.44 7.76
C PRO A 55 1.25 17.94 8.99
N ASN A 56 0.29 18.82 8.76
CA ASN A 56 -0.50 19.46 9.83
C ASN A 56 -1.80 18.73 10.15
N TYR A 57 -2.17 17.70 9.39
CA TYR A 57 -3.31 16.84 9.71
C TYR A 57 -2.92 15.85 10.81
N THR A 58 -3.87 15.51 11.66
CA THR A 58 -3.78 14.33 12.53
C THR A 58 -3.93 13.06 11.68
N ALA A 59 -3.56 11.90 12.24
CA ALA A 59 -3.74 10.64 11.52
C ALA A 59 -5.22 10.39 11.17
N VAL A 60 -6.13 10.70 12.09
CA VAL A 60 -7.59 10.61 11.83
C VAL A 60 -8.01 11.54 10.71
N GLU A 61 -7.63 12.82 10.75
CA GLU A 61 -8.00 13.80 9.72
C GLU A 61 -7.47 13.39 8.35
N PHE A 62 -6.23 12.91 8.28
CA PHE A 62 -5.63 12.44 7.04
C PHE A 62 -6.40 11.25 6.47
N LEU A 63 -6.65 10.21 7.27
CA LEU A 63 -7.37 9.03 6.82
C LEU A 63 -8.82 9.34 6.45
N MET A 64 -9.50 10.21 7.19
CA MET A 64 -10.86 10.68 6.84
C MET A 64 -10.87 11.46 5.53
N TYR A 65 -9.86 12.27 5.27
CA TYR A 65 -9.70 12.99 4.00
C TYR A 65 -9.52 12.01 2.82
N ILE A 66 -8.63 11.02 2.96
CA ILE A 66 -8.45 10.00 1.92
C ILE A 66 -9.73 9.16 1.72
N ALA A 67 -10.43 8.82 2.80
CA ALA A 67 -11.71 8.12 2.72
C ALA A 67 -12.76 8.91 1.92
N ALA A 68 -12.82 10.23 2.10
CA ALA A 68 -13.70 11.10 1.34
C ALA A 68 -13.32 11.12 -0.15
N LEU A 69 -12.02 11.18 -0.49
CA LEU A 69 -11.55 11.10 -1.89
C LEU A 69 -11.89 9.75 -2.55
N LYS A 70 -11.94 8.68 -1.75
CA LYS A 70 -12.37 7.34 -2.21
C LYS A 70 -13.89 7.18 -2.26
N GLY A 71 -14.68 8.20 -1.94
CA GLY A 71 -16.14 8.16 -1.92
C GLY A 71 -16.75 7.32 -0.79
N ILE A 72 -15.98 7.02 0.27
CA ILE A 72 -16.47 6.25 1.42
C ILE A 72 -17.39 7.14 2.25
N PRO A 73 -18.65 6.74 2.51
CA PRO A 73 -19.57 7.51 3.34
C PRO A 73 -19.01 7.81 4.72
N LYS A 74 -19.21 9.03 5.23
CA LYS A 74 -18.58 9.54 6.48
C LYS A 74 -18.77 8.64 7.71
N ASN A 75 -19.94 8.05 7.85
CA ASN A 75 -20.26 7.12 8.96
C ASN A 75 -19.45 5.82 8.85
N VAL A 76 -19.32 5.27 7.64
CA VAL A 76 -18.51 4.08 7.35
C VAL A 76 -17.04 4.40 7.53
N ALA A 77 -16.57 5.55 6.99
CA ALA A 77 -15.19 6.00 7.09
C ALA A 77 -14.74 6.15 8.55
N LYS A 78 -15.56 6.74 9.43
CA LYS A 78 -15.24 6.88 10.85
C LYS A 78 -14.94 5.54 11.52
N LYS A 79 -15.80 4.55 11.32
CA LYS A 79 -15.62 3.21 11.88
C LYS A 79 -14.35 2.57 11.31
N ARG A 80 -14.21 2.60 9.98
CA ARG A 80 -13.06 2.00 9.30
C ARG A 80 -11.73 2.63 9.69
N VAL A 81 -11.66 3.96 9.84
CA VAL A 81 -10.45 4.67 10.28
C VAL A 81 -10.06 4.26 11.70
N THR A 82 -11.02 4.13 12.61
CA THR A 82 -10.74 3.67 13.99
C THR A 82 -10.16 2.25 13.97
N GLU A 83 -10.81 1.31 13.27
CA GLU A 83 -10.34 -0.08 13.12
C GLU A 83 -8.93 -0.14 12.53
N LEU A 84 -8.67 0.62 11.45
CA LEU A 84 -7.35 0.61 10.80
C LEU A 84 -6.25 1.22 11.68
N LEU A 85 -6.55 2.26 12.46
CA LEU A 85 -5.59 2.81 13.41
C LEU A 85 -5.23 1.83 14.53
N GLU A 86 -6.17 0.96 14.94
CA GLU A 86 -5.89 -0.15 15.86
C GLU A 86 -5.01 -1.21 15.19
N VAL A 87 -5.37 -1.64 13.99
CA VAL A 87 -4.61 -2.63 13.21
C VAL A 87 -3.14 -2.21 13.03
N VAL A 88 -2.90 -0.93 12.73
CA VAL A 88 -1.52 -0.42 12.54
C VAL A 88 -0.88 0.09 13.84
N ASP A 89 -1.50 -0.13 15.01
CA ASP A 89 -0.98 0.28 16.34
C ASP A 89 -0.69 1.79 16.44
N LEU A 90 -1.62 2.61 15.96
CA LEU A 90 -1.54 4.08 16.01
C LEU A 90 -2.70 4.74 16.76
N SER A 91 -3.61 3.98 17.40
CA SER A 91 -4.76 4.50 18.13
C SER A 91 -4.34 5.49 19.23
N HIS A 92 -3.24 5.21 19.94
CA HIS A 92 -2.72 6.05 21.04
C HIS A 92 -2.19 7.42 20.59
N VAL A 93 -1.95 7.60 19.28
CA VAL A 93 -1.47 8.86 18.67
C VAL A 93 -2.38 9.38 17.56
N ALA A 94 -3.57 8.81 17.43
CA ALA A 94 -4.53 9.08 16.36
C ALA A 94 -4.81 10.59 16.13
N ASN A 95 -4.82 11.36 17.22
CA ASN A 95 -5.07 12.80 17.22
C ASN A 95 -3.80 13.66 17.18
N LYS A 96 -2.61 13.06 17.07
CA LYS A 96 -1.36 13.81 16.90
C LYS A 96 -1.11 14.10 15.43
N LYS A 97 -0.47 15.23 15.14
CA LYS A 97 -0.13 15.66 13.77
C LYS A 97 0.90 14.71 13.14
N VAL A 98 0.67 14.30 11.91
CA VAL A 98 1.52 13.34 11.18
C VAL A 98 2.97 13.83 11.05
N LYS A 99 3.22 15.15 11.03
CA LYS A 99 4.58 15.69 11.04
C LYS A 99 5.42 15.29 12.26
N THR A 100 4.76 14.95 13.38
CA THR A 100 5.45 14.52 14.62
C THR A 100 5.75 13.02 14.66
N PHE A 101 5.33 12.28 13.65
CA PHE A 101 5.49 10.82 13.59
C PHE A 101 6.91 10.43 13.16
N SER A 102 7.40 9.32 13.70
CA SER A 102 8.61 8.66 13.19
C SER A 102 8.41 8.16 11.75
N GLY A 103 9.49 7.79 11.06
CA GLY A 103 9.42 7.18 9.74
C GLY A 103 8.49 5.96 9.72
N GLY A 104 8.65 5.04 10.66
CA GLY A 104 7.81 3.86 10.78
C GLY A 104 6.35 4.17 11.11
N MET A 105 6.07 5.18 11.94
CA MET A 105 4.70 5.62 12.19
C MET A 105 4.05 6.21 10.94
N LYS A 106 4.77 7.00 10.14
CA LYS A 106 4.29 7.52 8.85
C LYS A 106 3.99 6.38 7.89
N GLN A 107 4.89 5.41 7.79
CA GLN A 107 4.70 4.22 6.95
C GLN A 107 3.41 3.46 7.34
N ARG A 108 3.16 3.29 8.65
CA ARG A 108 1.93 2.66 9.15
C ARG A 108 0.66 3.46 8.81
N VAL A 109 0.71 4.80 8.82
CA VAL A 109 -0.39 5.63 8.30
C VAL A 109 -0.60 5.38 6.81
N GLY A 110 0.48 5.26 6.02
CA GLY A 110 0.43 4.92 4.59
C GLY A 110 -0.20 3.56 4.32
N ILE A 111 0.09 2.56 5.16
CA ILE A 111 -0.55 1.25 5.08
C ILE A 111 -2.05 1.37 5.39
N ALA A 112 -2.41 2.05 6.48
CA ALA A 112 -3.81 2.27 6.83
C ALA A 112 -4.60 2.94 5.69
N GLN A 113 -4.02 3.95 5.02
CA GLN A 113 -4.66 4.60 3.88
C GLN A 113 -4.84 3.65 2.68
N ALA A 114 -3.89 2.75 2.43
CA ALA A 114 -4.01 1.77 1.35
C ALA A 114 -5.13 0.75 1.61
N LEU A 115 -5.43 0.47 2.89
CA LEU A 115 -6.44 -0.49 3.33
C LEU A 115 -7.86 0.09 3.50
N LEU A 116 -8.06 1.40 3.33
CA LEU A 116 -9.32 2.10 3.65
C LEU A 116 -10.56 1.50 2.96
N ASN A 117 -10.47 1.20 1.68
CA ASN A 117 -11.57 0.66 0.88
C ASN A 117 -11.67 -0.87 0.91
N ASN A 118 -10.98 -1.54 1.87
CA ASN A 118 -10.89 -3.00 1.92
C ASN A 118 -10.57 -3.63 0.55
N PRO A 119 -9.42 -3.26 -0.06
CA PRO A 119 -9.13 -3.62 -1.44
C PRO A 119 -8.97 -5.13 -1.62
N LYS A 120 -9.28 -5.62 -2.82
CA LYS A 120 -8.99 -7.00 -3.25
C LYS A 120 -7.57 -7.15 -3.75
N ILE A 121 -6.98 -6.06 -4.23
CA ILE A 121 -5.61 -5.99 -4.73
C ILE A 121 -4.87 -4.93 -3.92
N LEU A 122 -3.78 -5.32 -3.26
CA LEU A 122 -2.94 -4.43 -2.47
C LEU A 122 -1.55 -4.38 -3.10
N ILE A 123 -1.13 -3.21 -3.56
CA ILE A 123 0.18 -2.98 -4.15
C ILE A 123 1.01 -2.10 -3.22
N LEU A 124 2.18 -2.59 -2.82
CA LEU A 124 3.05 -1.96 -1.85
C LEU A 124 4.46 -1.81 -2.43
N ASP A 125 4.90 -0.57 -2.60
CA ASP A 125 6.23 -0.28 -3.16
C ASP A 125 7.22 0.05 -2.05
N GLU A 126 8.17 -0.87 -1.78
CA GLU A 126 9.21 -0.79 -0.73
C GLU A 126 8.63 -0.44 0.67
N PRO A 127 7.57 -1.12 1.14
CA PRO A 127 6.82 -0.70 2.33
C PRO A 127 7.58 -0.86 3.65
N THR A 128 8.69 -1.58 3.65
CA THR A 128 9.54 -1.82 4.82
C THR A 128 10.79 -0.94 4.82
N ALA A 129 10.97 -0.09 3.81
CA ALA A 129 12.10 0.83 3.75
C ALA A 129 12.11 1.76 4.96
N GLY A 130 13.24 1.82 5.67
CA GLY A 130 13.40 2.66 6.86
C GLY A 130 12.70 2.16 8.14
N LEU A 131 12.08 0.98 8.12
CA LEU A 131 11.55 0.34 9.31
C LEU A 131 12.66 -0.37 10.09
N ASP A 132 12.59 -0.30 11.41
CA ASP A 132 13.43 -1.13 12.28
C ASP A 132 13.00 -2.62 12.21
N PRO A 133 13.84 -3.57 12.68
CA PRO A 133 13.56 -5.01 12.60
C PRO A 133 12.25 -5.40 13.29
N LYS A 134 11.88 -4.77 14.40
CA LYS A 134 10.65 -5.06 15.14
C LYS A 134 9.41 -4.59 14.36
N GLU A 135 9.48 -3.42 13.76
CA GLU A 135 8.41 -2.89 12.91
C GLU A 135 8.22 -3.72 11.63
N ARG A 136 9.31 -4.25 11.05
CA ARG A 136 9.22 -5.17 9.90
C ARG A 136 8.50 -6.47 10.25
N VAL A 137 8.76 -7.04 11.42
CA VAL A 137 8.04 -8.25 11.87
C VAL A 137 6.55 -7.95 12.02
N ARG A 138 6.19 -6.83 12.64
CA ARG A 138 4.79 -6.40 12.77
C ARG A 138 4.11 -6.21 11.43
N PHE A 139 4.81 -5.58 10.49
CA PHE A 139 4.31 -5.37 9.14
C PHE A 139 4.04 -6.69 8.41
N ARG A 140 4.97 -7.65 8.50
CA ARG A 140 4.78 -8.99 7.90
C ARG A 140 3.56 -9.70 8.48
N ASN A 141 3.40 -9.69 9.81
CA ASN A 141 2.24 -10.30 10.46
C ASN A 141 0.93 -9.65 9.98
N LEU A 142 0.89 -8.32 9.91
CA LEU A 142 -0.26 -7.59 9.38
C LEU A 142 -0.58 -7.97 7.94
N LEU A 143 0.43 -8.10 7.07
CA LEU A 143 0.22 -8.54 5.69
C LEU A 143 -0.26 -9.98 5.61
N SER A 144 0.31 -10.88 6.40
CA SER A 144 -0.11 -12.29 6.45
C SER A 144 -1.57 -12.43 6.89
N GLU A 145 -2.00 -11.67 7.90
CA GLU A 145 -3.40 -11.66 8.34
C GLU A 145 -4.33 -11.03 7.29
N TYR A 146 -3.85 -10.03 6.57
CA TYR A 146 -4.65 -9.32 5.56
C TYR A 146 -4.73 -10.08 4.23
N ALA A 147 -3.69 -10.82 3.85
CA ALA A 147 -3.57 -11.46 2.54
C ALA A 147 -4.73 -12.41 2.23
N GLY A 148 -5.03 -13.35 3.10
CA GLY A 148 -6.18 -14.25 2.99
C GLY A 148 -6.53 -14.66 1.56
N ASP A 149 -7.68 -14.19 1.08
CA ASP A 149 -8.20 -14.37 -0.28
C ASP A 149 -7.86 -13.21 -1.26
N LYS A 150 -6.90 -12.36 -0.90
CA LYS A 150 -6.56 -11.15 -1.64
C LYS A 150 -5.25 -11.27 -2.40
N ILE A 151 -5.09 -10.48 -3.46
CA ILE A 151 -3.83 -10.36 -4.18
C ILE A 151 -2.98 -9.28 -3.50
N VAL A 152 -1.82 -9.66 -2.98
CA VAL A 152 -0.84 -8.72 -2.41
C VAL A 152 0.42 -8.73 -3.27
N ILE A 153 0.75 -7.60 -3.86
CA ILE A 153 1.97 -7.40 -4.65
C ILE A 153 2.91 -6.48 -3.88
N LEU A 154 4.07 -6.99 -3.53
CA LEU A 154 5.08 -6.30 -2.74
C LEU A 154 6.37 -6.13 -3.53
N SER A 155 6.86 -4.90 -3.66
CA SER A 155 8.22 -4.67 -4.13
C SER A 155 9.17 -4.56 -2.94
N THR A 156 10.31 -5.25 -3.01
CA THR A 156 11.39 -5.11 -2.04
C THR A 156 12.73 -5.55 -2.61
N HIS A 157 13.80 -5.10 -2.01
CA HIS A 157 15.16 -5.60 -2.23
C HIS A 157 15.67 -6.41 -1.03
N ILE A 158 14.83 -6.62 -0.01
CA ILE A 158 15.18 -7.27 1.26
C ILE A 158 14.58 -8.69 1.26
N VAL A 159 15.44 -9.71 1.22
CA VAL A 159 15.03 -11.12 1.15
C VAL A 159 14.18 -11.52 2.36
N SER A 160 14.60 -11.14 3.57
CA SER A 160 13.89 -11.50 4.80
C SER A 160 12.46 -10.94 4.90
N ASP A 161 12.09 -9.97 4.08
CA ASP A 161 10.73 -9.42 4.08
C ASP A 161 9.73 -10.33 3.35
N ILE A 162 10.23 -11.19 2.45
CA ILE A 162 9.39 -12.06 1.61
C ILE A 162 9.42 -13.53 2.00
N GLU A 163 10.53 -14.03 2.59
CA GLU A 163 10.72 -15.46 2.92
C GLU A 163 9.55 -16.06 3.74
N ALA A 164 8.89 -15.25 4.56
CA ALA A 164 7.84 -15.72 5.47
C ALA A 164 6.41 -15.47 4.95
N ILE A 165 6.23 -14.72 3.87
CA ILE A 165 4.89 -14.25 3.44
C ILE A 165 4.61 -14.38 1.94
N ALA A 166 5.63 -14.65 1.12
CA ALA A 166 5.44 -14.70 -0.33
C ALA A 166 5.15 -16.12 -0.80
N ASP A 167 4.05 -16.30 -1.52
CA ASP A 167 3.74 -17.53 -2.24
C ASP A 167 4.57 -17.64 -3.51
N GLU A 168 4.79 -16.50 -4.19
CA GLU A 168 5.56 -16.42 -5.43
C GLU A 168 6.57 -15.26 -5.38
N VAL A 169 7.74 -15.46 -5.98
CA VAL A 169 8.80 -14.46 -6.06
C VAL A 169 9.20 -14.22 -7.51
N LEU A 170 8.95 -13.00 -7.99
CA LEU A 170 9.40 -12.54 -9.30
C LEU A 170 10.69 -11.74 -9.16
N LEU A 171 11.74 -12.17 -9.83
CA LEU A 171 13.02 -11.44 -9.88
C LEU A 171 13.03 -10.46 -11.04
N MET A 172 13.39 -9.20 -10.77
CA MET A 172 13.51 -8.16 -11.80
C MET A 172 14.95 -7.70 -11.96
N LYS A 173 15.40 -7.60 -13.20
CA LYS A 173 16.72 -7.06 -13.57
C LYS A 173 16.61 -6.25 -14.85
N LYS A 174 17.04 -4.97 -14.81
CA LYS A 174 17.05 -4.06 -15.98
C LYS A 174 15.70 -4.04 -16.73
N GLY A 175 14.60 -3.93 -16.00
CA GLY A 175 13.25 -3.84 -16.55
C GLY A 175 12.65 -5.18 -17.04
N LYS A 176 13.32 -6.31 -16.83
CA LYS A 176 12.84 -7.65 -17.21
C LYS A 176 12.61 -8.51 -15.98
N VAL A 177 11.59 -9.36 -16.02
CA VAL A 177 11.41 -10.48 -15.12
C VAL A 177 12.28 -11.63 -15.60
N ILE A 178 13.04 -12.26 -14.69
CA ILE A 178 14.00 -13.35 -14.97
C ILE A 178 13.70 -14.56 -14.09
#